data_468d91048f81a2cc397164b457914037
#
_entry.id   468d91048f81a2cc397164b457914037
#
_cell.length_a   1.000
_cell.length_b   1.000
_cell.length_c   1.000
_cell.angle_alpha   90.00
_cell.angle_beta   90.00
_cell.angle_gamma   90.00
#
_symmetry.space_group_name_H-M   'P 1'
#
loop_
_entity.id
_entity.type
_entity.pdbx_description
1 polymer ?
#
loop_
_entity_poly.entity_id
_entity_poly.type
_entity_poly.pdbx_seq_one_letter_code
_entity_poly.pdbx_strand_id
1 'polypeptide(L)'
;KRKDTFATGIDTLLELRRNLMEQIMQFRNELADADFYAMPYMNAKGYHNKTIAYSLWHIFRIEDIVAHSLIANDEQILFVGDYQSRIKSPIITTANELEKEEIGEFSKKLSIEELYNYIVDVDESTTRILKTLTYKDMKEKISDERRKQLETLNVVSEDENAHWLIDYWCGKDVRGLIQMPFSRHWIMHIEACIKIRDKQLSKR
;
A
#
# COMPACT_ATOMS: atom_id res chain seq x y z
N LYS A 1 -5.03 20.51 12.17
CA LYS A 1 -6.05 20.44 13.24
C LYS A 1 -7.07 21.58 13.18
N ARG A 2 -6.88 22.56 12.35
CA ARG A 2 -7.76 23.71 12.18
C ARG A 2 -8.49 23.61 10.87
N LYS A 3 -9.76 24.07 10.83
CA LYS A 3 -10.59 24.07 9.62
C LYS A 3 -9.99 24.95 8.51
N ASP A 4 -9.39 26.06 8.90
CA ASP A 4 -8.75 27.04 8.01
C ASP A 4 -7.49 26.54 7.30
N THR A 5 -6.83 25.50 7.83
CA THR A 5 -5.62 24.90 7.24
C THR A 5 -5.88 23.53 6.62
N PHE A 6 -7.14 23.09 6.53
CA PHE A 6 -7.49 21.77 6.03
C PHE A 6 -7.11 21.59 4.56
N ALA A 7 -7.51 22.53 3.70
CA ALA A 7 -7.20 22.48 2.27
C ALA A 7 -5.68 22.42 2.04
N THR A 8 -4.91 23.30 2.68
CA THR A 8 -3.45 23.28 2.61
C THR A 8 -2.87 21.93 3.08
N GLY A 9 -3.47 21.31 4.10
CA GLY A 9 -3.04 19.99 4.58
C GLY A 9 -3.26 18.89 3.53
N ILE A 10 -4.38 18.90 2.81
CA ILE A 10 -4.65 17.98 1.70
C ILE A 10 -3.67 18.25 0.54
N ASP A 11 -3.46 19.51 0.16
CA ASP A 11 -2.53 19.86 -0.92
C ASP A 11 -1.10 19.39 -0.61
N THR A 12 -0.63 19.61 0.63
CA THR A 12 0.68 19.14 1.10
C THR A 12 0.79 17.61 1.06
N LEU A 13 -0.28 16.89 1.45
CA LEU A 13 -0.32 15.44 1.35
C LEU A 13 -0.23 14.96 -0.10
N LEU A 14 -1.00 15.57 -1.00
CA LEU A 14 -0.99 15.23 -2.42
C LEU A 14 0.38 15.50 -3.07
N GLU A 15 1.05 16.59 -2.67
CA GLU A 15 2.41 16.87 -3.13
C GLU A 15 3.42 15.84 -2.62
N LEU A 16 3.35 15.46 -1.34
CA LEU A 16 4.17 14.39 -0.79
C LEU A 16 3.96 13.08 -1.56
N ARG A 17 2.71 12.69 -1.81
CA ARG A 17 2.37 11.47 -2.56
C ARG A 17 2.94 11.50 -3.97
N ARG A 18 2.82 12.63 -4.69
CA ARG A 18 3.42 12.79 -6.01
C ARG A 18 4.93 12.54 -5.99
N ASN A 19 5.64 13.14 -5.04
CA ASN A 19 7.09 12.95 -4.91
C ASN A 19 7.47 11.50 -4.59
N LEU A 20 6.66 10.80 -3.79
CA LEU A 20 6.86 9.39 -3.48
C LEU A 20 6.54 8.49 -4.69
N MET A 21 5.50 8.81 -5.48
CA MET A 21 5.20 8.12 -6.74
C MET A 21 6.34 8.27 -7.76
N GLU A 22 6.94 9.44 -7.86
CA GLU A 22 8.13 9.65 -8.71
C GLU A 22 9.27 8.68 -8.34
N GLN A 23 9.52 8.47 -7.03
CA GLN A 23 10.51 7.49 -6.57
C GLN A 23 10.11 6.05 -6.95
N ILE A 24 8.83 5.69 -6.82
CA ILE A 24 8.33 4.37 -7.22
C ILE A 24 8.51 4.15 -8.73
N MET A 25 8.16 5.14 -9.54
CA MET A 25 8.34 5.06 -11.00
C MET A 25 9.81 5.00 -11.40
N GLN A 26 10.70 5.65 -10.65
CA GLN A 26 12.13 5.57 -10.87
C GLN A 26 12.67 4.15 -10.72
N PHE A 27 12.19 3.35 -9.76
CA PHE A 27 12.58 1.94 -9.64
C PHE A 27 12.29 1.18 -10.95
N ARG A 28 11.14 1.43 -11.59
CA ARG A 28 10.78 0.78 -12.86
C ARG A 28 11.75 1.12 -13.99
N ASN A 29 12.28 2.32 -13.99
CA ASN A 29 13.22 2.79 -15.03
C ASN A 29 14.65 2.30 -14.80
N GLU A 30 15.06 2.05 -13.55
CA GLU A 30 16.44 1.72 -13.18
C GLU A 30 16.69 0.22 -13.02
N LEU A 31 15.66 -0.57 -12.75
CA LEU A 31 15.78 -1.97 -12.35
C LEU A 31 15.23 -2.91 -13.44
N ALA A 32 15.86 -4.08 -13.58
CA ALA A 32 15.29 -5.21 -14.29
C ALA A 32 14.30 -5.97 -13.40
N ASP A 33 13.38 -6.75 -14.00
CA ASP A 33 12.37 -7.50 -13.25
C ASP A 33 12.99 -8.39 -12.14
N ALA A 34 14.14 -9.01 -12.41
CA ALA A 34 14.85 -9.84 -11.42
C ALA A 34 15.27 -9.07 -10.15
N ASP A 35 15.55 -7.77 -10.25
CA ASP A 35 15.93 -6.94 -9.12
C ASP A 35 14.76 -6.71 -8.17
N PHE A 36 13.53 -6.69 -8.71
CA PHE A 36 12.30 -6.54 -7.90
C PHE A 36 12.05 -7.74 -6.97
N TYR A 37 12.57 -8.91 -7.32
CA TYR A 37 12.42 -10.15 -6.54
C TYR A 37 13.57 -10.41 -5.58
N ALA A 38 14.63 -9.60 -5.65
CA ALA A 38 15.83 -9.80 -4.87
C ALA A 38 15.63 -9.46 -3.38
N MET A 39 16.23 -10.25 -2.50
CA MET A 39 16.24 -10.07 -1.04
C MET A 39 17.68 -9.96 -0.49
N PRO A 40 18.40 -8.87 -0.79
CA PRO A 40 19.81 -8.76 -0.38
C PRO A 40 20.01 -8.66 1.13
N TYR A 41 18.94 -8.42 1.88
CA TYR A 41 18.92 -8.22 3.33
C TYR A 41 17.96 -9.17 4.06
N MET A 42 17.71 -10.37 3.56
CA MET A 42 16.70 -11.31 4.11
C MET A 42 16.80 -11.50 5.63
N ASN A 43 18.01 -11.55 6.19
CA ASN A 43 18.25 -11.77 7.61
C ASN A 43 18.36 -10.47 8.43
N ALA A 44 18.16 -9.31 7.82
CA ALA A 44 18.20 -8.03 8.53
C ALA A 44 16.90 -7.79 9.32
N LYS A 45 16.98 -6.89 10.30
CA LYS A 45 15.79 -6.39 10.99
C LYS A 45 15.26 -5.15 10.27
N GLY A 46 13.93 -5.02 10.15
CA GLY A 46 13.26 -3.86 9.58
C GLY A 46 12.72 -4.10 8.16
N TYR A 47 12.20 -3.04 7.54
CA TYR A 47 11.43 -3.14 6.29
C TYR A 47 12.24 -3.58 5.08
N HIS A 48 13.56 -3.40 5.07
CA HIS A 48 14.44 -3.78 3.96
C HIS A 48 14.78 -5.29 3.89
N ASN A 49 14.25 -6.10 4.82
CA ASN A 49 14.32 -7.57 4.75
C ASN A 49 13.27 -8.19 3.81
N LYS A 50 12.71 -7.39 2.94
CA LYS A 50 11.69 -7.75 1.95
C LYS A 50 12.25 -7.64 0.53
N THR A 51 11.39 -7.87 -0.47
CA THR A 51 11.65 -7.52 -1.86
C THR A 51 11.01 -6.18 -2.20
N ILE A 52 11.42 -5.56 -3.31
CA ILE A 52 10.75 -4.35 -3.82
C ILE A 52 9.32 -4.69 -4.27
N ALA A 53 9.14 -5.80 -5.01
CA ALA A 53 7.81 -6.21 -5.47
C ALA A 53 6.81 -6.45 -4.33
N TYR A 54 7.25 -7.16 -3.27
CA TYR A 54 6.44 -7.31 -2.05
C TYR A 54 6.07 -5.96 -1.44
N SER A 55 7.05 -5.07 -1.27
CA SER A 55 6.82 -3.78 -0.62
C SER A 55 5.83 -2.92 -1.40
N LEU A 56 5.91 -2.93 -2.73
CA LEU A 56 4.97 -2.23 -3.61
C LEU A 56 3.56 -2.84 -3.53
N TRP A 57 3.44 -4.18 -3.62
CA TRP A 57 2.16 -4.84 -3.40
C TRP A 57 1.57 -4.46 -2.05
N HIS A 58 2.33 -4.61 -0.98
CA HIS A 58 1.90 -4.36 0.39
C HIS A 58 1.40 -2.93 0.61
N ILE A 59 2.14 -1.92 0.13
CA ILE A 59 1.75 -0.50 0.25
C ILE A 59 0.39 -0.28 -0.41
N PHE A 60 0.27 -0.67 -1.70
CA PHE A 60 -0.90 -0.31 -2.49
C PHE A 60 -2.10 -1.21 -2.18
N ARG A 61 -1.85 -2.44 -1.74
CA ARG A 61 -2.92 -3.30 -1.26
C ARG A 61 -3.56 -2.76 0.01
N ILE A 62 -2.75 -2.31 0.98
CA ILE A 62 -3.26 -1.64 2.19
C ILE A 62 -4.00 -0.35 1.82
N GLU A 63 -3.46 0.44 0.92
CA GLU A 63 -4.09 1.69 0.52
C GLU A 63 -5.44 1.45 -0.15
N ASP A 64 -5.53 0.54 -1.11
CA ASP A 64 -6.74 0.17 -1.81
C ASP A 64 -7.84 -0.30 -0.82
N ILE A 65 -7.49 -1.20 0.10
CA ILE A 65 -8.41 -1.66 1.15
C ILE A 65 -8.93 -0.49 1.98
N VAL A 66 -8.04 0.35 2.48
CA VAL A 66 -8.42 1.44 3.40
C VAL A 66 -9.18 2.55 2.67
N ALA A 67 -8.75 2.93 1.47
CA ALA A 67 -9.39 3.96 0.68
C ALA A 67 -10.82 3.58 0.29
N HIS A 68 -10.97 2.38 -0.24
CA HIS A 68 -12.24 1.93 -0.81
C HIS A 68 -13.17 1.30 0.24
N SER A 69 -12.71 0.33 1.02
CA SER A 69 -13.59 -0.34 1.97
C SER A 69 -13.89 0.49 3.23
N LEU A 70 -12.96 1.35 3.69
CA LEU A 70 -13.13 2.04 4.95
C LEU A 70 -13.48 3.53 4.82
N ILE A 71 -13.02 4.22 3.77
CA ILE A 71 -13.28 5.66 3.59
C ILE A 71 -14.40 5.89 2.57
N ALA A 72 -14.22 5.48 1.32
CA ALA A 72 -15.20 5.71 0.24
C ALA A 72 -16.43 4.82 0.34
N ASN A 73 -16.30 3.62 0.91
CA ASN A 73 -17.33 2.59 0.98
C ASN A 73 -17.80 2.15 -0.42
N ASP A 74 -16.84 1.86 -1.26
CA ASP A 74 -17.02 1.37 -2.63
C ASP A 74 -16.11 0.17 -2.92
N GLU A 75 -16.10 -0.31 -4.16
CA GLU A 75 -15.36 -1.50 -4.57
C GLU A 75 -13.86 -1.19 -4.75
N GLN A 76 -13.01 -2.10 -4.26
CA GLN A 76 -11.55 -1.97 -4.35
C GLN A 76 -11.08 -2.07 -5.80
N ILE A 77 -10.05 -1.31 -6.15
CA ILE A 77 -9.43 -1.28 -7.47
C ILE A 77 -8.92 -2.67 -7.87
N LEU A 78 -8.42 -3.46 -6.92
CA LEU A 78 -8.00 -4.84 -7.16
C LEU A 78 -9.07 -5.66 -7.90
N PHE A 79 -10.32 -5.51 -7.49
CA PHE A 79 -11.45 -6.28 -8.02
C PHE A 79 -12.04 -5.64 -9.27
N VAL A 80 -12.27 -4.32 -9.26
CA VAL A 80 -12.82 -3.59 -10.42
C VAL A 80 -11.95 -3.76 -11.67
N GLY A 81 -10.62 -3.74 -11.51
CA GLY A 81 -9.66 -3.86 -12.60
C GLY A 81 -9.20 -5.28 -12.92
N ASP A 82 -9.76 -6.31 -12.26
CA ASP A 82 -9.29 -7.71 -12.33
C ASP A 82 -7.77 -7.84 -12.07
N TYR A 83 -7.24 -6.98 -11.20
CA TYR A 83 -5.80 -6.89 -10.98
C TYR A 83 -5.21 -8.13 -10.32
N GLN A 84 -6.00 -8.92 -9.56
CA GLN A 84 -5.49 -10.18 -9.03
C GLN A 84 -5.03 -11.11 -10.14
N SER A 85 -5.87 -11.31 -11.18
CA SER A 85 -5.53 -12.15 -12.34
C SER A 85 -4.40 -11.54 -13.17
N ARG A 86 -4.47 -10.25 -13.45
CA ARG A 86 -3.50 -9.52 -14.29
C ARG A 86 -2.11 -9.55 -13.66
N ILE A 87 -1.99 -9.24 -12.37
CA ILE A 87 -0.74 -9.27 -11.61
C ILE A 87 -0.25 -10.71 -11.39
N LYS A 88 -1.14 -11.71 -11.54
CA LYS A 88 -0.92 -13.12 -11.18
C LYS A 88 -0.66 -13.30 -9.68
N SER A 89 -1.32 -12.48 -8.86
CA SER A 89 -1.16 -12.59 -7.41
C SER A 89 -1.88 -13.83 -6.87
N PRO A 90 -1.18 -14.71 -6.12
CA PRO A 90 -1.81 -15.86 -5.50
C PRO A 90 -2.69 -15.50 -4.29
N ILE A 91 -2.63 -14.26 -3.83
CA ILE A 91 -3.36 -13.75 -2.66
C ILE A 91 -4.07 -12.46 -3.00
N ILE A 92 -5.09 -12.13 -2.20
CA ILE A 92 -5.79 -10.83 -2.22
C ILE A 92 -5.53 -10.02 -0.94
N THR A 93 -4.74 -10.57 -0.04
CA THR A 93 -4.42 -9.99 1.26
C THR A 93 -3.30 -8.95 1.15
N THR A 94 -2.97 -8.36 2.28
CA THR A 94 -1.88 -7.38 2.41
C THR A 94 -0.49 -8.00 2.36
N ALA A 95 -0.39 -9.34 2.34
CA ALA A 95 0.85 -10.12 2.44
C ALA A 95 1.58 -9.99 3.79
N ASN A 96 0.94 -9.47 4.85
CA ASN A 96 1.54 -9.39 6.19
C ASN A 96 1.86 -10.77 6.78
N GLU A 97 1.13 -11.79 6.36
CA GLU A 97 1.29 -13.18 6.76
C GLU A 97 2.55 -13.85 6.20
N LEU A 98 3.16 -13.27 5.16
CA LEU A 98 4.32 -13.87 4.51
C LEU A 98 5.64 -13.52 5.21
N GLU A 99 6.50 -14.52 5.34
CA GLU A 99 7.80 -14.36 5.98
C GLU A 99 8.95 -14.89 5.10
N LYS A 100 10.13 -14.29 5.24
CA LYS A 100 11.41 -14.77 4.68
C LYS A 100 11.30 -15.23 3.22
N GLU A 101 11.55 -16.54 2.98
CA GLU A 101 11.56 -17.15 1.65
C GLU A 101 10.19 -17.06 0.96
N GLU A 102 9.08 -17.09 1.71
CA GLU A 102 7.73 -16.97 1.17
C GLU A 102 7.52 -15.62 0.45
N ILE A 103 8.13 -14.55 0.97
CA ILE A 103 8.13 -13.22 0.34
C ILE A 103 8.80 -13.27 -1.03
N GLY A 104 9.93 -13.97 -1.12
CA GLY A 104 10.65 -14.14 -2.37
C GLY A 104 9.84 -14.94 -3.40
N GLU A 105 9.24 -16.06 -2.97
CA GLU A 105 8.41 -16.91 -3.84
C GLU A 105 7.12 -16.22 -4.27
N PHE A 106 6.49 -15.45 -3.40
CA PHE A 106 5.36 -14.58 -3.74
C PHE A 106 5.76 -13.58 -4.82
N SER A 107 6.83 -12.84 -4.59
CA SER A 107 7.29 -11.77 -5.48
C SER A 107 7.59 -12.26 -6.89
N LYS A 108 8.21 -13.43 -7.05
CA LYS A 108 8.53 -14.04 -8.36
C LYS A 108 7.30 -14.38 -9.20
N LYS A 109 6.14 -14.52 -8.58
CA LYS A 109 4.87 -14.82 -9.30
C LYS A 109 4.25 -13.57 -9.91
N LEU A 110 4.58 -12.38 -9.38
CA LEU A 110 3.93 -11.15 -9.77
C LEU A 110 4.42 -10.66 -11.15
N SER A 111 3.48 -10.23 -12.00
CA SER A 111 3.78 -9.41 -13.16
C SER A 111 4.12 -8.00 -12.70
N ILE A 112 5.37 -7.56 -12.88
CA ILE A 112 5.81 -6.22 -12.49
C ILE A 112 5.08 -5.15 -13.30
N GLU A 113 4.84 -5.36 -14.59
CA GLU A 113 4.09 -4.44 -15.45
C GLU A 113 2.69 -4.19 -14.89
N GLU A 114 1.94 -5.26 -14.61
CA GLU A 114 0.56 -5.15 -14.11
C GLU A 114 0.49 -4.67 -12.66
N LEU A 115 1.52 -4.95 -11.86
CA LEU A 115 1.66 -4.36 -10.53
C LEU A 115 1.78 -2.83 -10.62
N TYR A 116 2.54 -2.31 -11.58
CA TYR A 116 2.64 -0.86 -11.79
C TYR A 116 1.35 -0.25 -12.31
N ASN A 117 0.60 -0.93 -13.19
CA ASN A 117 -0.72 -0.49 -13.63
C ASN A 117 -1.68 -0.38 -12.43
N TYR A 118 -1.69 -1.39 -11.56
CA TYR A 118 -2.47 -1.36 -10.31
C TYR A 118 -2.06 -0.20 -9.38
N ILE A 119 -0.77 0.03 -9.20
CA ILE A 119 -0.22 1.12 -8.39
C ILE A 119 -0.75 2.48 -8.89
N VAL A 120 -0.72 2.72 -10.19
CA VAL A 120 -1.19 3.97 -10.79
C VAL A 120 -2.70 4.14 -10.56
N ASP A 121 -3.49 3.11 -10.83
CA ASP A 121 -4.94 3.18 -10.68
C ASP A 121 -5.37 3.40 -9.21
N VAL A 122 -4.69 2.76 -8.25
CA VAL A 122 -4.93 2.97 -6.81
C VAL A 122 -4.56 4.40 -6.41
N ASP A 123 -3.37 4.90 -6.81
CA ASP A 123 -2.95 6.27 -6.48
C ASP A 123 -3.91 7.32 -7.04
N GLU A 124 -4.33 7.17 -8.30
CA GLU A 124 -5.30 8.07 -8.92
C GLU A 124 -6.66 8.03 -8.21
N SER A 125 -7.14 6.83 -7.85
CA SER A 125 -8.41 6.68 -7.16
C SER A 125 -8.35 7.27 -5.76
N THR A 126 -7.32 6.96 -4.97
CA THR A 126 -7.10 7.54 -3.65
C THR A 126 -6.97 9.07 -3.73
N THR A 127 -6.28 9.59 -4.74
CA THR A 127 -6.17 11.04 -4.97
C THR A 127 -7.54 11.68 -5.21
N ARG A 128 -8.43 11.03 -5.98
CA ARG A 128 -9.81 11.49 -6.16
C ARG A 128 -10.56 11.50 -4.83
N ILE A 129 -10.49 10.42 -4.05
CA ILE A 129 -11.12 10.33 -2.72
C ILE A 129 -10.63 11.45 -1.81
N LEU A 130 -9.31 11.65 -1.69
CA LEU A 130 -8.72 12.68 -0.84
C LEU A 130 -9.21 14.11 -1.19
N LYS A 131 -9.41 14.40 -2.47
CA LYS A 131 -9.91 15.70 -2.95
C LYS A 131 -11.40 15.94 -2.65
N THR A 132 -12.20 14.89 -2.44
CA THR A 132 -13.61 15.02 -2.08
C THR A 132 -13.85 15.18 -0.59
N LEU A 133 -12.88 14.80 0.25
CA LEU A 133 -13.01 14.86 1.70
C LEU A 133 -13.13 16.30 2.20
N THR A 134 -13.94 16.46 3.24
CA THR A 134 -14.09 17.72 3.96
C THR A 134 -13.46 17.64 5.35
N TYR A 135 -13.30 18.79 6.00
CA TYR A 135 -12.82 18.82 7.39
C TYR A 135 -13.72 18.04 8.36
N LYS A 136 -15.01 17.93 8.06
CA LYS A 136 -15.97 17.17 8.88
C LYS A 136 -15.66 15.68 8.81
N ASP A 137 -15.39 15.17 7.61
CA ASP A 137 -15.14 13.76 7.37
C ASP A 137 -13.90 13.24 8.12
N MET A 138 -12.92 14.12 8.38
CA MET A 138 -11.72 13.77 9.14
C MET A 138 -11.97 13.18 10.53
N LYS A 139 -13.14 13.41 11.11
CA LYS A 139 -13.50 12.95 12.44
C LYS A 139 -14.43 11.75 12.42
N GLU A 140 -14.84 11.31 11.25
CA GLU A 140 -15.71 10.15 11.10
C GLU A 140 -14.99 8.89 11.56
N LYS A 141 -15.69 8.08 12.33
CA LYS A 141 -15.24 6.77 12.79
C LYS A 141 -15.69 5.71 11.80
N ILE A 142 -14.93 4.65 11.72
CA ILE A 142 -15.33 3.49 10.94
C ILE A 142 -16.52 2.81 11.63
N SER A 143 -17.60 2.58 10.89
CA SER A 143 -18.79 1.92 11.43
C SER A 143 -18.59 0.41 11.58
N ASP A 144 -19.38 -0.21 12.46
CA ASP A 144 -19.36 -1.65 12.64
C ASP A 144 -19.78 -2.39 11.36
N GLU A 145 -20.65 -1.79 10.52
CA GLU A 145 -20.99 -2.35 9.22
C GLU A 145 -19.79 -2.43 8.30
N ARG A 146 -19.01 -1.33 8.17
CA ARG A 146 -17.80 -1.31 7.35
C ARG A 146 -16.77 -2.32 7.84
N ARG A 147 -16.62 -2.44 9.15
CA ARG A 147 -15.77 -3.46 9.76
C ARG A 147 -16.19 -4.88 9.35
N LYS A 148 -17.47 -5.21 9.49
CA LYS A 148 -18.02 -6.52 9.10
C LYS A 148 -17.87 -6.79 7.61
N GLN A 149 -18.09 -5.78 6.77
CA GLN A 149 -17.86 -5.90 5.32
C GLN A 149 -16.38 -6.23 5.04
N LEU A 150 -15.45 -5.52 5.68
CA LEU A 150 -14.01 -5.77 5.52
C LEU A 150 -13.64 -7.22 5.93
N GLU A 151 -14.14 -7.69 7.06
CA GLU A 151 -13.95 -9.07 7.54
C GLU A 151 -14.49 -10.09 6.53
N THR A 152 -15.67 -9.84 5.94
CA THR A 152 -16.30 -10.74 4.93
C THR A 152 -15.51 -10.81 3.62
N LEU A 153 -14.78 -9.76 3.25
CA LEU A 153 -13.99 -9.73 2.02
C LEU A 153 -12.73 -10.60 2.07
N ASN A 154 -12.32 -11.05 3.26
CA ASN A 154 -11.10 -11.85 3.47
C ASN A 154 -9.82 -11.23 2.87
N VAL A 155 -9.77 -9.89 2.81
CA VAL A 155 -8.62 -9.13 2.26
C VAL A 155 -7.52 -8.87 3.30
N VAL A 156 -7.73 -9.31 4.52
CA VAL A 156 -6.75 -9.39 5.60
C VAL A 156 -6.68 -10.84 6.05
N SER A 157 -5.48 -11.41 6.11
CA SER A 157 -5.28 -12.79 6.56
C SER A 157 -5.66 -12.94 8.03
N GLU A 158 -6.15 -14.13 8.40
CA GLU A 158 -6.42 -14.50 9.80
C GLU A 158 -5.14 -14.78 10.62
N ASP A 159 -3.98 -14.81 9.95
CA ASP A 159 -2.68 -14.96 10.61
C ASP A 159 -2.44 -13.84 11.63
N GLU A 160 -1.82 -14.17 12.77
CA GLU A 160 -1.56 -13.19 13.84
C GLU A 160 -0.71 -12.00 13.38
N ASN A 161 0.15 -12.19 12.39
CA ASN A 161 0.96 -11.14 11.79
C ASN A 161 0.14 -10.15 10.91
N ALA A 162 -1.10 -10.50 10.57
CA ALA A 162 -1.96 -9.70 9.70
C ALA A 162 -3.26 -9.27 10.37
N HIS A 163 -3.93 -10.13 11.12
CA HIS A 163 -5.30 -9.92 11.61
C HIS A 163 -5.46 -8.65 12.47
N TRP A 164 -4.43 -8.27 13.22
CA TRP A 164 -4.41 -7.04 14.03
C TRP A 164 -4.66 -5.76 13.21
N LEU A 165 -4.46 -5.79 11.88
CA LEU A 165 -4.71 -4.65 11.00
C LEU A 165 -6.16 -4.20 11.01
N ILE A 166 -7.12 -5.12 11.15
CA ILE A 166 -8.55 -4.81 11.20
C ILE A 166 -8.84 -3.92 12.41
N ASP A 167 -8.38 -4.32 13.60
CA ASP A 167 -8.54 -3.52 14.82
C ASP A 167 -7.80 -2.19 14.74
N TYR A 168 -6.61 -2.21 14.17
CA TYR A 168 -5.79 -1.02 14.00
C TYR A 168 -6.46 0.03 13.11
N TRP A 169 -7.03 -0.38 11.97
CA TRP A 169 -7.70 0.55 11.07
C TRP A 169 -9.07 0.97 11.58
N CYS A 170 -9.90 0.03 12.02
CA CYS A 170 -11.25 0.31 12.48
C CYS A 170 -11.29 1.09 13.80
N GLY A 171 -10.22 1.05 14.58
CA GLY A 171 -10.04 1.89 15.78
C GLY A 171 -9.73 3.37 15.49
N LYS A 172 -9.47 3.75 14.22
CA LYS A 172 -9.11 5.13 13.85
C LYS A 172 -10.32 5.92 13.36
N ASP A 173 -10.13 7.22 13.29
CA ASP A 173 -10.93 8.12 12.45
C ASP A 173 -10.30 8.24 11.05
N VAL A 174 -11.02 8.82 10.09
CA VAL A 174 -10.54 9.02 8.70
C VAL A 174 -9.19 9.74 8.68
N ARG A 175 -8.97 10.73 9.56
CA ARG A 175 -7.68 11.41 9.65
C ARG A 175 -6.54 10.45 10.04
N GLY A 176 -6.78 9.55 11.00
CA GLY A 176 -5.80 8.56 11.44
C GLY A 176 -5.46 7.56 10.33
N LEU A 177 -6.45 7.20 9.50
CA LEU A 177 -6.25 6.36 8.32
C LEU A 177 -5.40 7.08 7.27
N ILE A 178 -5.67 8.36 6.98
CA ILE A 178 -4.90 9.15 6.02
C ILE A 178 -3.44 9.30 6.47
N GLN A 179 -3.19 9.51 7.76
CA GLN A 179 -1.85 9.75 8.28
C GLN A 179 -0.92 8.53 8.24
N MET A 180 -1.44 7.33 8.18
CA MET A 180 -0.60 6.13 8.16
C MET A 180 -0.61 5.46 6.79
N PRO A 181 -1.70 4.84 6.30
CA PRO A 181 -1.69 4.15 5.02
C PRO A 181 -1.26 5.01 3.84
N PHE A 182 -1.66 6.29 3.78
CA PHE A 182 -1.49 7.14 2.60
C PHE A 182 -0.25 8.04 2.61
N SER A 183 0.58 7.96 3.66
CA SER A 183 1.80 8.76 3.75
C SER A 183 2.94 8.08 4.50
N ARG A 184 2.87 7.93 5.83
CA ARG A 184 3.98 7.39 6.64
C ARG A 184 4.35 5.96 6.25
N HIS A 185 3.36 5.13 5.93
CA HIS A 185 3.56 3.76 5.48
C HIS A 185 4.36 3.70 4.18
N TRP A 186 4.01 4.57 3.22
CA TRP A 186 4.76 4.72 1.98
C TRP A 186 6.22 5.08 2.22
N ILE A 187 6.47 6.12 3.02
CA ILE A 187 7.83 6.61 3.31
C ILE A 187 8.71 5.48 3.84
N MET A 188 8.22 4.71 4.82
CA MET A 188 8.98 3.63 5.45
C MET A 188 9.35 2.52 4.47
N HIS A 189 8.41 2.11 3.62
CA HIS A 189 8.65 1.05 2.64
C HIS A 189 9.47 1.52 1.45
N ILE A 190 9.25 2.74 0.95
CA ILE A 190 10.03 3.30 -0.17
C ILE A 190 11.49 3.51 0.26
N GLU A 191 11.75 4.01 1.46
CA GLU A 191 13.11 4.11 2.00
C GLU A 191 13.82 2.75 2.03
N ALA A 192 13.09 1.70 2.42
CA ALA A 192 13.61 0.33 2.39
C ALA A 192 13.88 -0.15 0.97
N CYS A 193 12.98 0.14 0.01
CA CYS A 193 13.18 -0.18 -1.40
C CYS A 193 14.40 0.53 -2.00
N ILE A 194 14.65 1.78 -1.64
CA ILE A 194 15.86 2.53 -2.05
C ILE A 194 17.13 1.78 -1.59
N LYS A 195 17.19 1.32 -0.35
CA LYS A 195 18.32 0.53 0.16
C LYS A 195 18.53 -0.77 -0.62
N ILE A 196 17.43 -1.45 -0.97
CA ILE A 196 17.48 -2.68 -1.79
C ILE A 196 17.99 -2.36 -3.19
N ARG A 197 17.43 -1.35 -3.86
CA ARG A 197 17.86 -0.87 -5.19
C ARG A 197 19.34 -0.55 -5.22
N ASP A 198 19.81 0.27 -4.29
CA ASP A 198 21.22 0.72 -4.24
C ASP A 198 22.16 -0.48 -4.08
N LYS A 199 21.74 -1.49 -3.29
CA LYS A 199 22.51 -2.73 -3.15
C LYS A 199 22.53 -3.56 -4.43
N GLN A 200 21.46 -3.57 -5.23
CA GLN A 200 21.45 -4.28 -6.51
C GLN A 200 22.31 -3.55 -7.55
N LEU A 201 22.18 -2.24 -7.66
CA LEU A 201 22.97 -1.44 -8.59
C LEU A 201 24.47 -1.50 -8.28
N SER A 202 24.87 -1.55 -6.99
CA SER A 202 26.27 -1.67 -6.60
C SER A 202 26.94 -3.00 -6.95
N LYS A 203 26.18 -4.00 -7.40
CA LYS A 203 26.71 -5.32 -7.85
C LYS A 203 26.95 -5.38 -9.35
N ARG A 204 26.51 -4.36 -10.11
CA ARG A 204 26.71 -4.23 -11.56
C ARG A 204 28.01 -3.51 -11.84
#